data_e897f7e70c7085f1702f185d12e903bf
#
_entry.id   e897f7e70c7085f1702f185d12e903bf
#
_cell.length_a   1.000
_cell.length_b   1.000
_cell.length_c   1.000
_cell.angle_alpha   90.00
_cell.angle_beta   90.00
_cell.angle_gamma   90.00
#
_symmetry.space_group_name_H-M   'P 1'
#
loop_
_entity.id
_entity.type
_entity.pdbx_description
1 polymer ?
#
loop_
_entity_poly.entity_id
_entity_poly.type
_entity_poly.pdbx_seq_one_letter_code
_entity_poly.pdbx_strand_id
1 'polypeptide(L)'
;CDYYGSSLHKWLATPLGAGLLYVNKNKTHRIWPLLANGNTDKSDIKRLNHIGTHPVHTDLAISNSIDYIKWIGMERKENRMRFLQRYWSDQLRNIKNVVVNTPIDMQRSCGIGNVGLTNMSPSKMENILFDKYNIFTVAIDYANVKGCRISPNIFTTTEELDIFVKAVKEMSLV
;
A
#
# COMPACT_ATOMS: atom_id res chain seq x y z
N CYS A 1 -7.04 13.32 13.93
CA CYS A 1 -6.83 14.12 12.72
C CYS A 1 -8.11 14.87 12.34
N ASP A 2 -7.99 15.93 11.56
CA ASP A 2 -9.15 16.70 11.10
C ASP A 2 -9.75 16.11 9.82
N TYR A 3 -8.91 15.55 8.97
CA TYR A 3 -9.29 14.95 7.69
C TYR A 3 -8.47 13.69 7.46
N TYR A 4 -9.12 12.64 6.93
CA TYR A 4 -8.43 11.41 6.54
C TYR A 4 -9.10 10.80 5.31
N GLY A 5 -8.32 10.52 4.28
CA GLY A 5 -8.77 9.85 3.07
C GLY A 5 -8.02 8.55 2.83
N SER A 6 -8.73 7.51 2.40
CA SER A 6 -8.12 6.23 2.09
C SER A 6 -8.85 5.49 0.99
N SER A 7 -8.08 4.78 0.15
CA SER A 7 -8.61 3.76 -0.74
C SER A 7 -8.82 2.47 0.04
N LEU A 8 -10.01 1.89 0.00
CA LEU A 8 -10.36 0.70 0.78
C LEU A 8 -10.06 -0.61 0.04
N HIS A 9 -9.93 -0.56 -1.29
CA HIS A 9 -9.68 -1.73 -2.14
C HIS A 9 -8.25 -2.30 -2.07
N LYS A 10 -7.37 -1.74 -1.24
CA LYS A 10 -5.99 -2.24 -1.04
C LYS A 10 -5.94 -3.18 0.16
N TRP A 11 -5.55 -2.65 1.31
CA TRP A 11 -5.28 -3.44 2.52
C TRP A 11 -6.53 -3.88 3.29
N LEU A 12 -7.66 -3.18 3.08
CA LEU A 12 -8.95 -3.61 3.61
C LEU A 12 -9.63 -4.67 2.72
N ALA A 13 -9.13 -4.87 1.49
CA ALA A 13 -9.60 -5.89 0.54
C ALA A 13 -11.08 -5.71 0.12
N THR A 14 -11.57 -4.47 0.02
CA THR A 14 -12.86 -4.21 -0.62
C THR A 14 -12.74 -4.34 -2.14
N PRO A 15 -13.84 -4.50 -2.89
CA PRO A 15 -13.83 -4.35 -4.34
C PRO A 15 -13.30 -2.99 -4.78
N LEU A 16 -12.84 -2.90 -6.03
CA LEU A 16 -12.37 -1.65 -6.62
C LEU A 16 -13.45 -0.57 -6.58
N GLY A 17 -13.03 0.68 -6.38
CA GLY A 17 -13.91 1.85 -6.36
C GLY A 17 -14.35 2.30 -4.97
N ALA A 18 -14.12 1.50 -3.91
CA ALA A 18 -14.41 1.92 -2.55
C ALA A 18 -13.35 2.87 -1.99
N GLY A 19 -13.80 3.94 -1.38
CA GLY A 19 -12.97 4.91 -0.69
C GLY A 19 -13.63 5.44 0.59
N LEU A 20 -12.84 6.06 1.44
CA LEU A 20 -13.29 6.69 2.69
C LEU A 20 -12.76 8.12 2.76
N LEU A 21 -13.65 9.04 3.11
CA LEU A 21 -13.30 10.37 3.57
C LEU A 21 -13.85 10.56 4.99
N TYR A 22 -12.95 10.63 5.96
CA TYR A 22 -13.28 11.05 7.32
C TYR A 22 -13.10 12.57 7.45
N VAL A 23 -14.05 13.22 8.07
CA VAL A 23 -14.00 14.65 8.39
C VAL A 23 -14.40 14.82 9.85
N ASN A 24 -13.54 15.48 10.63
CA ASN A 24 -13.91 15.88 11.99
C ASN A 24 -15.16 16.75 11.96
N LYS A 25 -16.16 16.41 12.79
CA LYS A 25 -17.48 17.08 12.84
C LYS A 25 -17.34 18.62 12.93
N ASN A 26 -16.37 19.11 13.72
CA ASN A 26 -16.14 20.54 13.90
C ASN A 26 -15.48 21.22 12.67
N LYS A 27 -15.11 20.46 11.65
CA LYS A 27 -14.44 20.94 10.43
C LYS A 27 -15.29 20.76 9.16
N THR A 28 -16.43 20.08 9.24
CA THR A 28 -17.29 19.79 8.09
C THR A 28 -17.70 21.06 7.33
N HIS A 29 -17.96 22.15 8.03
CA HIS A 29 -18.34 23.43 7.45
C HIS A 29 -17.25 24.05 6.55
N ARG A 30 -16.00 23.62 6.66
CA ARG A 30 -14.86 24.14 5.88
C ARG A 30 -14.69 23.50 4.51
N ILE A 31 -15.38 22.37 4.27
CA ILE A 31 -15.26 21.65 3.00
C ILE A 31 -16.38 22.10 2.07
N TRP A 32 -16.04 22.39 0.82
CA TRP A 32 -17.01 22.64 -0.23
C TRP A 32 -17.42 21.32 -0.90
N PRO A 33 -18.74 21.10 -1.14
CA PRO A 33 -19.17 19.99 -1.96
C PRO A 33 -18.65 20.20 -3.39
N LEU A 34 -18.13 19.11 -4.01
CA LEU A 34 -17.66 19.15 -5.39
C LEU A 34 -18.83 19.34 -6.37
N LEU A 35 -19.97 18.74 -6.05
CA LEU A 35 -21.18 18.82 -6.86
C LEU A 35 -22.26 19.61 -6.09
N ALA A 36 -23.04 20.37 -6.85
CA ALA A 36 -24.18 21.08 -6.28
C ALA A 36 -25.24 20.09 -5.76
N ASN A 37 -25.75 20.33 -4.56
CA ASN A 37 -26.89 19.62 -4.01
C ASN A 37 -27.78 20.58 -3.21
N GLY A 38 -29.03 20.16 -2.92
CA GLY A 38 -29.99 20.96 -2.18
C GLY A 38 -29.73 21.05 -0.66
N ASN A 39 -28.76 20.30 -0.13
CA ASN A 39 -28.41 20.32 1.29
C ASN A 39 -27.52 21.52 1.61
N THR A 40 -28.05 22.53 2.24
CA THR A 40 -27.33 23.76 2.61
C THR A 40 -26.74 23.72 4.03
N ASP A 41 -27.07 22.69 4.82
CA ASP A 41 -26.52 22.53 6.17
C ASP A 41 -25.03 22.22 6.10
N LYS A 42 -24.20 23.19 6.45
CA LYS A 42 -22.73 23.06 6.45
C LYS A 42 -22.20 22.06 7.49
N SER A 43 -23.01 21.67 8.46
CA SER A 43 -22.64 20.68 9.48
C SER A 43 -22.93 19.24 9.05
N ASP A 44 -23.80 19.04 8.07
CA ASP A 44 -24.16 17.71 7.57
C ASP A 44 -23.13 17.21 6.55
N ILE A 45 -22.41 16.14 6.92
CA ILE A 45 -21.43 15.52 6.04
C ILE A 45 -22.04 14.88 4.79
N LYS A 46 -23.32 14.52 4.81
CA LYS A 46 -24.02 13.90 3.68
C LYS A 46 -24.01 14.79 2.43
N ARG A 47 -23.92 16.11 2.59
CA ARG A 47 -23.79 17.06 1.48
C ARG A 47 -22.53 16.83 0.64
N LEU A 48 -21.51 16.14 1.17
CA LEU A 48 -20.26 15.84 0.49
C LEU A 48 -20.32 14.51 -0.29
N ASN A 49 -21.37 13.71 -0.08
CA ASN A 49 -21.52 12.37 -0.67
C ASN A 49 -22.53 12.32 -1.83
N HIS A 50 -22.91 13.46 -2.38
CA HIS A 50 -23.84 13.49 -3.52
C HIS A 50 -23.07 13.34 -4.82
N ILE A 51 -23.07 12.12 -5.39
CA ILE A 51 -22.36 11.78 -6.62
C ILE A 51 -23.28 11.21 -7.71
N GLY A 52 -24.61 11.19 -7.47
CA GLY A 52 -25.59 10.56 -8.37
C GLY A 52 -25.52 9.03 -8.34
N THR A 53 -25.73 8.40 -9.49
CA THR A 53 -25.69 6.94 -9.61
C THR A 53 -24.27 6.43 -9.43
N HIS A 54 -24.09 5.46 -8.55
CA HIS A 54 -22.80 4.85 -8.23
C HIS A 54 -22.93 3.34 -8.00
N PRO A 55 -21.83 2.56 -8.02
CA PRO A 55 -21.86 1.11 -7.84
C PRO A 55 -22.11 0.73 -6.36
N VAL A 56 -23.36 0.68 -5.95
CA VAL A 56 -23.79 0.42 -4.56
C VAL A 56 -23.25 -0.90 -4.00
N HIS A 57 -23.04 -1.91 -4.85
CA HIS A 57 -22.47 -3.19 -4.44
C HIS A 57 -21.07 -3.05 -3.83
N THR A 58 -20.29 -2.08 -4.25
CA THR A 58 -18.97 -1.78 -3.70
C THR A 58 -19.08 -1.25 -2.27
N ASP A 59 -20.03 -0.33 -2.03
CA ASP A 59 -20.25 0.21 -0.68
C ASP A 59 -20.79 -0.86 0.26
N LEU A 60 -21.71 -1.72 -0.21
CA LEU A 60 -22.27 -2.82 0.58
C LEU A 60 -21.20 -3.87 0.97
N ALA A 61 -20.19 -4.07 0.13
CA ALA A 61 -19.09 -5.01 0.41
C ALA A 61 -18.12 -4.52 1.50
N ILE A 62 -18.16 -3.26 1.91
CA ILE A 62 -17.27 -2.71 2.94
C ILE A 62 -17.45 -3.44 4.27
N SER A 63 -18.69 -3.72 4.68
CA SER A 63 -18.97 -4.46 5.92
C SER A 63 -18.36 -5.85 5.91
N ASN A 64 -18.48 -6.58 4.79
CA ASN A 64 -17.88 -7.92 4.64
C ASN A 64 -16.35 -7.88 4.77
N SER A 65 -15.72 -6.86 4.19
CA SER A 65 -14.28 -6.67 4.29
C SER A 65 -13.83 -6.35 5.72
N ILE A 66 -14.61 -5.55 6.44
CA ILE A 66 -14.36 -5.26 7.86
C ILE A 66 -14.47 -6.53 8.70
N ASP A 67 -15.52 -7.34 8.47
CA ASP A 67 -15.73 -8.59 9.21
C ASP A 67 -14.60 -9.61 8.90
N TYR A 68 -14.16 -9.69 7.65
CA TYR A 68 -13.00 -10.50 7.27
C TYR A 68 -11.73 -10.07 8.03
N ILE A 69 -11.45 -8.76 8.12
CA ILE A 69 -10.29 -8.26 8.85
C ILE A 69 -10.43 -8.52 10.36
N LYS A 70 -11.63 -8.36 10.93
CA LYS A 70 -11.89 -8.70 12.34
C LYS A 70 -11.67 -10.20 12.61
N TRP A 71 -12.09 -11.05 11.68
CA TRP A 71 -11.89 -12.50 11.77
C TRP A 71 -10.40 -12.89 11.76
N ILE A 72 -9.60 -12.29 10.88
CA ILE A 72 -8.13 -12.48 10.88
C ILE A 72 -7.50 -11.93 12.17
N GLY A 73 -7.97 -10.78 12.65
CA GLY A 73 -7.38 -9.99 13.72
C GLY A 73 -6.37 -8.97 13.22
N MET A 74 -6.55 -7.70 13.62
CA MET A 74 -5.69 -6.59 13.18
C MET A 74 -4.24 -6.78 13.57
N GLU A 75 -3.98 -7.15 14.81
CA GLU A 75 -2.62 -7.39 15.31
C GLU A 75 -1.93 -8.53 14.55
N ARG A 76 -2.64 -9.64 14.34
CA ARG A 76 -2.12 -10.78 13.58
C ARG A 76 -1.78 -10.38 12.15
N LYS A 77 -2.63 -9.58 11.51
CA LYS A 77 -2.37 -9.04 10.18
C LYS A 77 -1.14 -8.15 10.17
N GLU A 78 -1.04 -7.21 11.10
CA GLU A 78 0.10 -6.30 11.20
C GLU A 78 1.41 -7.08 11.40
N ASN A 79 1.43 -8.00 12.35
CA ASN A 79 2.60 -8.83 12.63
C ASN A 79 3.03 -9.64 11.40
N ARG A 80 2.08 -10.23 10.66
CA ARG A 80 2.38 -10.94 9.40
C ARG A 80 2.98 -10.01 8.35
N MET A 81 2.42 -8.82 8.17
CA MET A 81 2.91 -7.85 7.19
C MET A 81 4.33 -7.37 7.52
N ARG A 82 4.61 -7.07 8.79
CA ARG A 82 5.94 -6.70 9.28
C ARG A 82 6.94 -7.84 9.12
N PHE A 83 6.53 -9.06 9.46
CA PHE A 83 7.35 -10.26 9.24
C PHE A 83 7.75 -10.41 7.78
N LEU A 84 6.81 -10.36 6.85
CA LEU A 84 7.08 -10.52 5.42
C LEU A 84 8.01 -9.43 4.88
N GLN A 85 7.80 -8.18 5.31
CA GLN A 85 8.67 -7.07 4.91
C GLN A 85 10.12 -7.29 5.41
N ARG A 86 10.29 -7.70 6.65
CA ARG A 86 11.61 -7.97 7.23
C ARG A 86 12.25 -9.22 6.64
N TYR A 87 11.47 -10.26 6.39
CA TYR A 87 11.96 -11.53 5.85
C TYR A 87 12.83 -11.34 4.60
N TRP A 88 12.38 -10.55 3.65
CA TRP A 88 13.16 -10.27 2.46
C TRP A 88 14.21 -9.18 2.68
N SER A 89 13.88 -8.13 3.41
CA SER A 89 14.75 -6.95 3.51
C SER A 89 16.02 -7.24 4.31
N ASP A 90 15.94 -8.01 5.39
CA ASP A 90 17.09 -8.34 6.21
C ASP A 90 18.10 -9.24 5.47
N GLN A 91 17.62 -10.08 4.55
CA GLN A 91 18.49 -10.91 3.68
C GLN A 91 19.26 -10.11 2.62
N LEU A 92 18.83 -8.87 2.34
CA LEU A 92 19.41 -8.03 1.29
C LEU A 92 20.26 -6.87 1.80
N ARG A 93 20.15 -6.49 3.08
CA ARG A 93 20.81 -5.28 3.63
C ARG A 93 22.32 -5.26 3.50
N ASN A 94 22.98 -6.40 3.56
CA ASN A 94 24.43 -6.50 3.55
C ASN A 94 24.99 -7.01 2.20
N ILE A 95 24.16 -7.03 1.16
CA ILE A 95 24.57 -7.45 -0.17
C ILE A 95 25.20 -6.27 -0.91
N LYS A 96 26.37 -6.48 -1.50
CA LYS A 96 27.05 -5.47 -2.33
C LYS A 96 26.13 -5.00 -3.46
N ASN A 97 26.17 -3.73 -3.76
CA ASN A 97 25.33 -3.06 -4.76
C ASN A 97 23.81 -3.02 -4.44
N VAL A 98 23.36 -3.54 -3.30
CA VAL A 98 21.95 -3.47 -2.88
C VAL A 98 21.76 -2.36 -1.86
N VAL A 99 20.73 -1.56 -2.04
CA VAL A 99 20.34 -0.49 -1.12
C VAL A 99 18.89 -0.72 -0.66
N VAL A 100 18.72 -1.19 0.58
CA VAL A 100 17.39 -1.28 1.20
C VAL A 100 17.05 0.08 1.79
N ASN A 101 16.17 0.83 1.10
CA ASN A 101 15.77 2.17 1.52
C ASN A 101 14.83 2.18 2.75
N THR A 102 14.19 1.04 3.04
CA THR A 102 13.28 0.90 4.18
C THR A 102 14.07 0.86 5.50
N PRO A 103 13.73 1.71 6.49
CA PRO A 103 14.37 1.70 7.79
C PRO A 103 14.25 0.35 8.51
N ILE A 104 15.28 0.01 9.30
CA ILE A 104 15.23 -1.16 10.20
C ILE A 104 14.26 -0.91 11.36
N ASP A 105 14.14 0.34 11.80
CA ASP A 105 13.27 0.73 12.90
C ASP A 105 11.81 0.38 12.61
N MET A 106 11.23 -0.46 13.44
CA MET A 106 9.85 -0.93 13.31
C MET A 106 8.81 0.19 13.51
N GLN A 107 9.17 1.28 14.17
CA GLN A 107 8.28 2.44 14.31
C GLN A 107 8.23 3.27 13.02
N ARG A 108 9.23 3.12 12.16
CA ARG A 108 9.36 3.85 10.89
C ARG A 108 9.16 2.98 9.66
N SER A 109 8.81 1.72 9.83
CA SER A 109 8.56 0.75 8.76
C SER A 109 7.30 -0.06 9.02
N CYS A 110 6.71 -0.59 7.96
CA CYS A 110 5.49 -1.40 7.99
C CYS A 110 5.59 -2.53 6.97
N GLY A 111 4.47 -2.95 6.37
CA GLY A 111 4.43 -4.03 5.38
C GLY A 111 5.00 -3.67 4.00
N ILE A 112 5.14 -2.38 3.66
CA ILE A 112 5.73 -1.94 2.40
C ILE A 112 7.21 -1.67 2.60
N GLY A 113 8.04 -2.09 1.64
CA GLY A 113 9.45 -1.76 1.61
C GLY A 113 9.90 -1.26 0.24
N ASN A 114 11.14 -0.76 0.17
CA ASN A 114 11.79 -0.36 -1.06
C ASN A 114 13.23 -0.85 -1.07
N VAL A 115 13.67 -1.39 -2.20
CA VAL A 115 15.03 -1.83 -2.45
C VAL A 115 15.47 -1.43 -3.85
N GLY A 116 16.68 -0.93 -3.96
CA GLY A 116 17.31 -0.55 -5.22
C GLY A 116 18.65 -1.22 -5.41
N LEU A 117 19.19 -1.05 -6.60
CA LEU A 117 20.54 -1.49 -6.99
C LEU A 117 21.36 -0.27 -7.44
N THR A 118 22.64 -0.22 -7.02
CA THR A 118 23.53 0.88 -7.40
C THR A 118 24.02 0.79 -8.83
N ASN A 119 23.95 -0.40 -9.45
CA ASN A 119 24.44 -0.71 -10.80
C ASN A 119 23.35 -0.62 -11.88
N MET A 120 22.07 -0.35 -11.51
CA MET A 120 21.02 -0.18 -12.50
C MET A 120 19.90 0.75 -12.01
N SER A 121 19.11 1.28 -12.95
CA SER A 121 17.95 2.14 -12.64
C SER A 121 16.79 1.32 -12.09
N PRO A 122 15.89 1.97 -11.28
CA PRO A 122 14.69 1.32 -10.77
C PRO A 122 13.80 0.72 -11.88
N SER A 123 13.61 1.43 -12.99
CA SER A 123 12.81 0.93 -14.12
C SER A 123 13.43 -0.29 -14.81
N LYS A 124 14.78 -0.33 -14.94
CA LYS A 124 15.46 -1.52 -15.47
C LYS A 124 15.29 -2.70 -14.52
N MET A 125 15.41 -2.47 -13.21
CA MET A 125 15.19 -3.51 -12.19
C MET A 125 13.75 -4.04 -12.24
N GLU A 126 12.75 -3.16 -12.32
CA GLU A 126 11.33 -3.52 -12.44
C GLU A 126 11.07 -4.42 -13.66
N ASN A 127 11.58 -4.03 -14.84
CA ASN A 127 11.40 -4.80 -16.07
C ASN A 127 12.03 -6.19 -15.95
N ILE A 128 13.25 -6.31 -15.43
CA ILE A 128 13.90 -7.60 -15.23
C ILE A 128 13.14 -8.48 -14.25
N LEU A 129 12.65 -7.90 -13.14
CA LEU A 129 11.84 -8.63 -12.17
C LEU A 129 10.56 -9.16 -12.81
N PHE A 130 9.91 -8.37 -13.65
CA PHE A 130 8.68 -8.77 -14.32
C PHE A 130 8.96 -9.81 -15.43
N ASP A 131 9.85 -9.50 -16.36
CA ASP A 131 10.05 -10.30 -17.57
C ASP A 131 10.74 -11.65 -17.30
N LYS A 132 11.72 -11.67 -16.38
CA LYS A 132 12.52 -12.87 -16.11
C LYS A 132 12.00 -13.70 -14.93
N TYR A 133 11.43 -13.03 -13.92
CA TYR A 133 11.07 -13.71 -12.66
C TYR A 133 9.56 -13.71 -12.40
N ASN A 134 8.74 -13.07 -13.26
CA ASN A 134 7.29 -12.90 -13.08
C ASN A 134 6.93 -12.20 -11.75
N ILE A 135 7.77 -11.26 -11.30
CA ILE A 135 7.57 -10.51 -10.07
C ILE A 135 7.15 -9.08 -10.42
N PHE A 136 5.89 -8.74 -10.08
CA PHE A 136 5.38 -7.38 -10.24
C PHE A 136 5.86 -6.49 -9.08
N THR A 137 6.50 -5.37 -9.42
CA THR A 137 6.92 -4.33 -8.49
C THR A 137 6.56 -2.96 -9.06
N VAL A 138 6.89 -1.89 -8.36
CA VAL A 138 6.73 -0.52 -8.86
C VAL A 138 8.02 0.23 -8.70
N ALA A 139 8.61 0.67 -9.82
CA ALA A 139 9.81 1.50 -9.83
C ALA A 139 9.53 2.86 -9.19
N ILE A 140 10.40 3.27 -8.28
CA ILE A 140 10.39 4.58 -7.62
C ILE A 140 11.73 5.24 -7.88
N ASP A 141 11.70 6.41 -8.50
CA ASP A 141 12.84 7.32 -8.63
C ASP A 141 12.34 8.73 -8.30
N TYR A 142 12.21 8.99 -7.00
CA TYR A 142 11.66 10.24 -6.51
C TYR A 142 12.34 10.67 -5.21
N ALA A 143 12.65 11.94 -5.09
CA ALA A 143 13.41 12.51 -3.99
C ALA A 143 14.73 11.73 -3.79
N ASN A 144 14.98 11.21 -2.61
CA ASN A 144 16.20 10.43 -2.31
C ASN A 144 15.96 8.92 -2.34
N VAL A 145 14.83 8.43 -2.88
CA VAL A 145 14.49 7.02 -2.93
C VAL A 145 14.61 6.51 -4.36
N LYS A 146 15.54 5.58 -4.60
CA LYS A 146 15.72 4.90 -5.88
C LYS A 146 15.63 3.39 -5.68
N GLY A 147 14.65 2.74 -6.31
CA GLY A 147 14.44 1.30 -6.21
C GLY A 147 13.03 0.87 -6.53
N CYS A 148 12.74 -0.40 -6.34
CA CYS A 148 11.42 -0.98 -6.51
C CYS A 148 10.68 -1.04 -5.18
N ARG A 149 9.40 -0.66 -5.19
CA ARG A 149 8.49 -0.84 -4.06
C ARG A 149 8.02 -2.28 -4.01
N ILE A 150 8.22 -2.91 -2.87
CA ILE A 150 7.81 -4.28 -2.57
C ILE A 150 6.65 -4.24 -1.58
N SER A 151 5.52 -4.83 -1.96
CA SER A 151 4.27 -4.75 -1.21
C SER A 151 3.66 -6.15 -1.02
N PRO A 152 4.29 -7.02 -0.20
CA PRO A 152 3.71 -8.32 0.11
C PRO A 152 2.37 -8.15 0.84
N ASN A 153 1.44 -9.07 0.65
CA ASN A 153 0.19 -9.12 1.40
C ASN A 153 0.20 -10.34 2.33
N ILE A 154 -0.79 -10.45 3.21
CA ILE A 154 -0.86 -11.53 4.22
C ILE A 154 -0.79 -12.95 3.61
N PHE A 155 -1.23 -13.10 2.36
CA PHE A 155 -1.20 -14.36 1.61
C PHE A 155 0.10 -14.61 0.85
N THR A 156 1.01 -13.63 0.78
CA THR A 156 2.34 -13.82 0.18
C THR A 156 3.12 -14.85 1.00
N THR A 157 3.73 -15.81 0.32
CA THR A 157 4.51 -16.87 0.95
C THR A 157 5.99 -16.48 1.12
N THR A 158 6.70 -17.20 1.98
CA THR A 158 8.15 -17.03 2.13
C THR A 158 8.91 -17.52 0.90
N GLU A 159 8.40 -18.55 0.23
CA GLU A 159 8.96 -19.11 -1.01
C GLU A 159 8.91 -18.09 -2.16
N GLU A 160 7.82 -17.33 -2.28
CA GLU A 160 7.73 -16.22 -3.25
C GLU A 160 8.77 -15.13 -2.94
N LEU A 161 8.97 -14.81 -1.66
CA LEU A 161 9.98 -13.84 -1.24
C LEU A 161 11.41 -14.37 -1.41
N ASP A 162 11.66 -15.68 -1.28
CA ASP A 162 12.95 -16.29 -1.57
C ASP A 162 13.32 -16.17 -3.05
N ILE A 163 12.35 -16.35 -3.95
CA ILE A 163 12.54 -16.10 -5.39
C ILE A 163 12.91 -14.64 -5.63
N PHE A 164 12.23 -13.70 -4.99
CA PHE A 164 12.55 -12.29 -5.08
C PHE A 164 13.96 -11.97 -4.56
N VAL A 165 14.31 -12.47 -3.38
CA VAL A 165 15.65 -12.28 -2.78
C VAL A 165 16.75 -12.82 -3.69
N LYS A 166 16.54 -14.00 -4.26
CA LYS A 166 17.47 -14.61 -5.22
C LYS A 166 17.63 -13.73 -6.46
N ALA A 167 16.52 -13.26 -7.04
CA ALA A 167 16.54 -12.39 -8.21
C ALA A 167 17.36 -11.10 -7.95
N VAL A 168 17.14 -10.43 -6.81
CA VAL A 168 17.88 -9.22 -6.44
C VAL A 168 19.36 -9.50 -6.25
N LYS A 169 19.72 -10.62 -5.60
CA LYS A 169 21.13 -11.04 -5.45
C LYS A 169 21.79 -11.28 -6.80
N GLU A 170 21.15 -11.99 -7.72
CA GLU A 170 21.68 -12.22 -9.08
C GLU A 170 21.92 -10.90 -9.82
N MET A 171 20.94 -9.98 -9.79
CA MET A 171 21.06 -8.68 -10.44
C MET A 171 22.13 -7.77 -9.81
N SER A 172 22.49 -7.96 -8.55
CA SER A 172 23.52 -7.18 -7.87
C SER A 172 24.94 -7.55 -8.32
N LEU A 173 25.11 -8.68 -8.99
CA LEU A 173 26.41 -9.19 -9.47
C LEU A 173 26.76 -8.70 -10.88
N VAL A 174 25.80 -8.14 -11.62
CA VAL A 174 25.95 -7.65 -13.00
C VAL A 174 26.31 -6.14 -13.02
#